data_437704543b4c6752e43bb52943f6e160
#
_entry.id   437704543b4c6752e43bb52943f6e160
#
_cell.length_a   1.000
_cell.length_b   1.000
_cell.length_c   1.000
_cell.angle_alpha   90.00
_cell.angle_beta   90.00
_cell.angle_gamma   90.00
#
_symmetry.space_group_name_H-M   'P 1'
#
loop_
_entity.id
_entity.type
_entity.pdbx_description
1 polymer ?
#
loop_
_entity_poly.entity_id
_entity_poly.type
_entity_poly.pdbx_seq_one_letter_code
_entity_poly.pdbx_strand_id
1 'polypeptide(L)'
;MARLLITGSSDGLGLLSARSLMEAGHRVVVHIRSHDRRPRVEDLLARGADLVVGELSDLAGISSVADQVNALGRMEGVIHNAGVYTGPGILPVNVVAPYLLTCRLPRPERLITLSSGLHLNGRPRLDGLDWSGRRESATYADSKLFVTALTLALARSWPEVKVHAVNPGWVPTRMGGPHATDDLRLGHLTQEWLATSSDPEVLLSGGYWYHQKRLAPHKAASDPDLQERLLAVLREVTGESLPR
;
A
#
# COMPACT_ATOMS: atom_id res chain seq x y z
N MET A 1 -16.63 12.04 -7.05
CA MET A 1 -16.67 10.57 -7.23
C MET A 1 -15.35 10.17 -7.86
N ALA A 2 -14.59 9.28 -7.25
CA ALA A 2 -13.28 8.84 -7.72
C ALA A 2 -13.27 7.33 -7.93
N ARG A 3 -12.42 6.81 -8.84
CA ARG A 3 -12.12 5.38 -9.00
C ARG A 3 -10.86 5.05 -8.21
N LEU A 4 -10.97 4.11 -7.28
CA LEU A 4 -9.93 3.80 -6.31
C LEU A 4 -9.54 2.32 -6.39
N LEU A 5 -8.25 2.04 -6.55
CA LEU A 5 -7.71 0.69 -6.41
C LEU A 5 -7.33 0.45 -4.93
N ILE A 6 -7.72 -0.71 -4.38
CA ILE A 6 -7.30 -1.12 -3.04
C ILE A 6 -6.67 -2.50 -3.13
N THR A 7 -5.36 -2.62 -2.89
CA THR A 7 -4.71 -3.92 -2.88
C THR A 7 -5.01 -4.70 -1.58
N GLY A 8 -5.19 -6.03 -1.68
CA GLY A 8 -5.49 -6.87 -0.51
C GLY A 8 -6.86 -6.59 0.13
N SER A 9 -7.88 -6.37 -0.69
CA SER A 9 -9.22 -5.97 -0.23
C SER A 9 -10.18 -7.13 0.06
N SER A 10 -9.70 -8.36 0.15
CA SER A 10 -10.55 -9.52 0.52
C SER A 10 -10.71 -9.75 2.02
N ASP A 11 -10.04 -8.96 2.86
CA ASP A 11 -10.06 -9.14 4.33
C ASP A 11 -9.62 -7.85 5.04
N GLY A 12 -9.87 -7.78 6.35
CA GLY A 12 -9.36 -6.75 7.25
C GLY A 12 -9.62 -5.31 6.77
N LEU A 13 -8.62 -4.45 6.93
CA LEU A 13 -8.74 -3.02 6.63
C LEU A 13 -9.07 -2.72 5.16
N GLY A 14 -8.49 -3.48 4.21
CA GLY A 14 -8.75 -3.29 2.80
C GLY A 14 -10.20 -3.55 2.41
N LEU A 15 -10.82 -4.59 2.99
CA LEU A 15 -12.25 -4.89 2.78
C LEU A 15 -13.15 -3.83 3.42
N LEU A 16 -12.81 -3.37 4.62
CA LEU A 16 -13.57 -2.33 5.30
C LEU A 16 -13.50 -1.01 4.55
N SER A 17 -12.31 -0.60 4.08
CA SER A 17 -12.16 0.59 3.24
C SER A 17 -12.92 0.47 1.92
N ALA A 18 -12.91 -0.70 1.27
CA ALA A 18 -13.65 -0.90 0.04
C ALA A 18 -15.16 -0.69 0.25
N ARG A 19 -15.72 -1.24 1.33
CA ARG A 19 -17.13 -1.06 1.69
C ARG A 19 -17.48 0.40 1.96
N SER A 20 -16.70 1.05 2.83
CA SER A 20 -16.90 2.43 3.24
C SER A 20 -16.81 3.40 2.04
N LEU A 21 -15.82 3.23 1.18
CA LEU A 21 -15.65 4.06 -0.01
C LEU A 21 -16.77 3.87 -1.04
N MET A 22 -17.27 2.65 -1.22
CA MET A 22 -18.46 2.40 -2.06
C MET A 22 -19.73 3.01 -1.46
N GLU A 23 -19.89 2.96 -0.13
CA GLU A 23 -21.01 3.61 0.57
C GLU A 23 -20.95 5.13 0.42
N ALA A 24 -19.75 5.72 0.36
CA ALA A 24 -19.52 7.13 0.07
C ALA A 24 -19.67 7.49 -1.43
N GLY A 25 -20.06 6.54 -2.29
CA GLY A 25 -20.34 6.78 -3.70
C GLY A 25 -19.10 6.73 -4.61
N HIS A 26 -17.98 6.22 -4.16
CA HIS A 26 -16.79 6.01 -5.00
C HIS A 26 -16.86 4.70 -5.79
N ARG A 27 -16.17 4.63 -6.93
CA ARG A 27 -15.97 3.39 -7.69
C ARG A 27 -14.73 2.69 -7.14
N VAL A 28 -14.84 1.42 -6.77
CA VAL A 28 -13.73 0.68 -6.17
C VAL A 28 -13.33 -0.50 -7.04
N VAL A 29 -12.02 -0.64 -7.26
CA VAL A 29 -11.39 -1.82 -7.81
C VAL A 29 -10.83 -2.61 -6.64
N VAL A 30 -11.42 -3.79 -6.37
CA VAL A 30 -10.96 -4.69 -5.32
C VAL A 30 -9.92 -5.66 -5.87
N HIS A 31 -8.85 -5.88 -5.11
CA HIS A 31 -7.81 -6.85 -5.44
C HIS A 31 -7.85 -8.03 -4.47
N ILE A 32 -7.91 -9.24 -5.02
CA ILE A 32 -7.76 -10.49 -4.29
C ILE A 32 -6.57 -11.27 -4.83
N ARG A 33 -5.88 -12.04 -3.99
CA ARG A 33 -4.68 -12.77 -4.44
C ARG A 33 -4.98 -14.00 -5.31
N SER A 34 -6.19 -14.59 -5.14
CA SER A 34 -6.60 -15.82 -5.84
C SER A 34 -8.13 -15.94 -5.88
N HIS A 35 -8.64 -16.68 -6.84
CA HIS A 35 -10.09 -16.81 -7.08
C HIS A 35 -10.88 -17.45 -5.92
N ASP A 36 -10.24 -18.27 -5.08
CA ASP A 36 -10.85 -18.83 -3.86
C ASP A 36 -11.29 -17.77 -2.85
N ARG A 37 -10.74 -16.55 -2.97
CA ARG A 37 -11.10 -15.41 -2.14
C ARG A 37 -12.29 -14.60 -2.67
N ARG A 38 -12.75 -14.87 -3.87
CA ARG A 38 -13.87 -14.17 -4.49
C ARG A 38 -15.14 -14.11 -3.61
N PRO A 39 -15.57 -15.19 -2.92
CA PRO A 39 -16.76 -15.12 -2.06
C PRO A 39 -16.69 -14.05 -0.95
N ARG A 40 -15.49 -13.60 -0.57
CA ARG A 40 -15.31 -12.57 0.47
C ARG A 40 -15.63 -11.16 0.00
N VAL A 41 -15.70 -10.93 -1.30
CA VAL A 41 -15.96 -9.62 -1.93
C VAL A 41 -17.22 -9.63 -2.80
N GLU A 42 -17.99 -10.74 -2.77
CA GLU A 42 -19.16 -10.92 -3.63
C GLU A 42 -20.24 -9.83 -3.41
N ASP A 43 -20.40 -9.37 -2.18
CA ASP A 43 -21.27 -8.24 -1.84
C ASP A 43 -20.83 -6.92 -2.50
N LEU A 44 -19.51 -6.69 -2.64
CA LEU A 44 -18.98 -5.53 -3.33
C LEU A 44 -19.15 -5.64 -4.85
N LEU A 45 -18.91 -6.84 -5.40
CA LEU A 45 -19.10 -7.10 -6.83
C LEU A 45 -20.57 -6.95 -7.24
N ALA A 46 -21.51 -7.44 -6.44
CA ALA A 46 -22.95 -7.27 -6.65
C ALA A 46 -23.37 -5.77 -6.62
N ARG A 47 -22.60 -4.93 -5.94
CA ARG A 47 -22.80 -3.46 -5.87
C ARG A 47 -22.00 -2.69 -6.94
N GLY A 48 -21.32 -3.38 -7.86
CA GLY A 48 -20.64 -2.79 -9.00
C GLY A 48 -19.15 -2.49 -8.79
N ALA A 49 -18.48 -3.09 -7.79
CA ALA A 49 -17.03 -3.05 -7.69
C ALA A 49 -16.38 -3.85 -8.85
N ASP A 50 -15.29 -3.33 -9.40
CA ASP A 50 -14.44 -4.07 -10.32
C ASP A 50 -13.51 -5.02 -9.54
N LEU A 51 -13.14 -6.16 -10.13
CA LEU A 51 -12.27 -7.17 -9.52
C LEU A 51 -10.99 -7.34 -10.34
N VAL A 52 -9.85 -7.35 -9.66
CA VAL A 52 -8.57 -7.82 -10.19
C VAL A 52 -8.00 -8.93 -9.31
N VAL A 53 -7.37 -9.93 -9.92
CA VAL A 53 -6.91 -11.13 -9.25
C VAL A 53 -5.44 -11.38 -9.57
N GLY A 54 -4.61 -11.59 -8.55
CA GLY A 54 -3.22 -11.98 -8.73
C GLY A 54 -2.42 -11.98 -7.43
N GLU A 55 -1.41 -12.83 -7.37
CA GLU A 55 -0.48 -12.89 -6.25
C GLU A 55 0.50 -11.70 -6.31
N LEU A 56 0.79 -11.09 -5.17
CA LEU A 56 1.72 -9.96 -5.06
C LEU A 56 3.09 -10.36 -4.50
N SER A 57 3.35 -11.65 -4.34
CA SER A 57 4.64 -12.16 -3.85
C SER A 57 5.65 -12.44 -4.96
N ASP A 58 5.28 -12.31 -6.23
CA ASP A 58 6.15 -12.48 -7.38
C ASP A 58 5.89 -11.44 -8.48
N LEU A 59 6.90 -11.19 -9.31
CA LEU A 59 6.86 -10.14 -10.34
C LEU A 59 5.80 -10.39 -11.42
N ALA A 60 5.55 -11.65 -11.78
CA ALA A 60 4.58 -12.00 -12.81
C ALA A 60 3.15 -11.72 -12.33
N GLY A 61 2.83 -12.11 -11.09
CA GLY A 61 1.56 -11.82 -10.47
C GLY A 61 1.30 -10.32 -10.31
N ILE A 62 2.30 -9.56 -9.84
CA ILE A 62 2.21 -8.10 -9.74
C ILE A 62 1.95 -7.47 -11.12
N SER A 63 2.68 -7.92 -12.15
CA SER A 63 2.51 -7.45 -13.53
C SER A 63 1.12 -7.73 -14.06
N SER A 64 0.62 -8.96 -13.86
CA SER A 64 -0.74 -9.34 -14.24
C SER A 64 -1.81 -8.47 -13.57
N VAL A 65 -1.64 -8.13 -12.29
CA VAL A 65 -2.55 -7.21 -11.58
C VAL A 65 -2.50 -5.82 -12.22
N ALA A 66 -1.31 -5.30 -12.53
CA ALA A 66 -1.18 -4.00 -13.20
C ALA A 66 -1.87 -3.98 -14.56
N ASP A 67 -1.72 -5.03 -15.37
CA ASP A 67 -2.36 -5.13 -16.68
C ASP A 67 -3.90 -5.17 -16.57
N GLN A 68 -4.44 -5.91 -15.59
CA GLN A 68 -5.88 -5.93 -15.32
C GLN A 68 -6.40 -4.55 -14.88
N VAL A 69 -5.66 -3.85 -14.00
CA VAL A 69 -6.03 -2.49 -13.56
C VAL A 69 -6.00 -1.52 -14.73
N ASN A 70 -4.98 -1.59 -15.59
CA ASN A 70 -4.84 -0.73 -16.76
C ASN A 70 -5.98 -0.94 -17.77
N ALA A 71 -6.46 -2.17 -17.93
CA ALA A 71 -7.62 -2.47 -18.77
C ALA A 71 -8.92 -1.84 -18.25
N LEU A 72 -9.03 -1.57 -16.95
CA LEU A 72 -10.17 -0.86 -16.34
C LEU A 72 -10.05 0.67 -16.50
N GLY A 73 -8.90 1.19 -16.91
CA GLY A 73 -8.62 2.61 -17.08
C GLY A 73 -7.88 3.24 -15.88
N ARG A 74 -7.72 4.56 -15.92
CA ARG A 74 -6.98 5.30 -14.90
C ARG A 74 -7.67 5.24 -13.53
N MET A 75 -6.86 5.07 -12.49
CA MET A 75 -7.28 5.22 -11.08
C MET A 75 -6.97 6.65 -10.62
N GLU A 76 -7.96 7.32 -9.99
CA GLU A 76 -7.72 8.61 -9.33
C GLU A 76 -6.98 8.41 -8.01
N GLY A 77 -7.18 7.26 -7.34
CA GLY A 77 -6.44 6.93 -6.12
C GLY A 77 -6.03 5.47 -6.08
N VAL A 78 -4.87 5.23 -5.48
CA VAL A 78 -4.34 3.88 -5.23
C VAL A 78 -4.02 3.74 -3.75
N ILE A 79 -4.58 2.71 -3.12
CA ILE A 79 -4.30 2.34 -1.73
C ILE A 79 -3.52 1.02 -1.73
N HIS A 80 -2.22 1.10 -1.52
CA HIS A 80 -1.36 -0.06 -1.29
C HIS A 80 -1.58 -0.59 0.13
N ASN A 81 -2.63 -1.40 0.30
CA ASN A 81 -3.04 -1.95 1.59
C ASN A 81 -2.55 -3.39 1.80
N ALA A 82 -2.29 -4.14 0.73
CA ALA A 82 -1.79 -5.51 0.85
C ALA A 82 -0.51 -5.58 1.69
N GLY A 83 -0.43 -6.59 2.55
CA GLY A 83 0.75 -6.81 3.38
C GLY A 83 0.74 -8.19 4.03
N VAL A 84 1.93 -8.67 4.38
CA VAL A 84 2.15 -9.90 5.13
C VAL A 84 3.06 -9.62 6.32
N TYR A 85 2.88 -10.37 7.42
CA TYR A 85 3.58 -10.13 8.67
C TYR A 85 4.82 -11.01 8.85
N THR A 86 4.81 -12.22 8.29
CA THR A 86 5.89 -13.22 8.41
C THR A 86 6.15 -13.90 7.08
N GLY A 87 7.31 -14.56 6.99
CA GLY A 87 7.68 -15.40 5.87
C GLY A 87 8.43 -14.68 4.75
N PRO A 88 8.87 -15.45 3.75
CA PRO A 88 9.71 -14.91 2.67
C PRO A 88 9.04 -13.84 1.82
N GLY A 89 7.69 -13.78 1.79
CA GLY A 89 6.92 -12.79 1.06
C GLY A 89 6.95 -11.36 1.64
N ILE A 90 7.61 -11.12 2.79
CA ILE A 90 7.61 -9.81 3.46
C ILE A 90 8.09 -8.69 2.53
N LEU A 91 9.25 -8.83 1.91
CA LEU A 91 9.78 -7.79 1.00
C LEU A 91 9.02 -7.74 -0.32
N PRO A 92 8.74 -8.87 -1.01
CA PRO A 92 7.94 -8.85 -2.23
C PRO A 92 6.59 -8.15 -2.06
N VAL A 93 5.77 -8.56 -1.09
CA VAL A 93 4.41 -8.04 -0.93
C VAL A 93 4.40 -6.64 -0.35
N ASN A 94 5.24 -6.37 0.69
CA ASN A 94 5.14 -5.11 1.42
C ASN A 94 5.89 -3.96 0.73
N VAL A 95 6.87 -4.24 -0.15
CA VAL A 95 7.74 -3.20 -0.74
C VAL A 95 7.82 -3.29 -2.26
N VAL A 96 8.14 -4.48 -2.81
CA VAL A 96 8.31 -4.65 -4.27
C VAL A 96 6.98 -4.45 -4.99
N ALA A 97 5.89 -5.03 -4.48
CA ALA A 97 4.58 -4.88 -5.12
C ALA A 97 4.07 -3.43 -5.15
N PRO A 98 4.11 -2.65 -4.05
CA PRO A 98 3.81 -1.22 -4.12
C PRO A 98 4.66 -0.47 -5.15
N TYR A 99 5.96 -0.74 -5.20
CA TYR A 99 6.86 -0.09 -6.17
C TYR A 99 6.50 -0.46 -7.61
N LEU A 100 6.42 -1.75 -7.92
CA LEU A 100 6.19 -2.22 -9.30
C LEU A 100 4.80 -1.82 -9.82
N LEU A 101 3.76 -1.91 -8.98
CA LEU A 101 2.44 -1.38 -9.34
C LEU A 101 2.50 0.14 -9.61
N THR A 102 3.23 0.88 -8.78
CA THR A 102 3.40 2.33 -8.98
C THR A 102 4.16 2.65 -10.27
N CYS A 103 5.11 1.80 -10.70
CA CYS A 103 5.79 1.97 -11.99
C CYS A 103 4.88 1.69 -13.20
N ARG A 104 3.97 0.72 -13.09
CA ARG A 104 3.18 0.22 -14.22
C ARG A 104 1.81 0.85 -14.37
N LEU A 105 1.28 1.46 -13.33
CA LEU A 105 0.00 2.15 -13.37
C LEU A 105 0.18 3.61 -13.82
N PRO A 106 -0.79 4.17 -14.57
CA PRO A 106 -0.84 5.60 -14.81
C PRO A 106 -0.84 6.36 -13.47
N ARG A 107 -0.06 7.41 -13.39
CA ARG A 107 0.12 8.19 -12.17
C ARG A 107 -1.24 8.64 -11.60
N PRO A 108 -1.59 8.24 -10.37
CA PRO A 108 -2.85 8.63 -9.74
C PRO A 108 -2.76 10.07 -9.19
N GLU A 109 -3.87 10.62 -8.76
CA GLU A 109 -3.89 11.88 -8.00
C GLU A 109 -3.53 11.65 -6.53
N ARG A 110 -3.85 10.46 -6.01
CA ARG A 110 -3.67 10.05 -4.62
C ARG A 110 -2.98 8.69 -4.53
N LEU A 111 -1.93 8.61 -3.76
CA LEU A 111 -1.21 7.37 -3.51
C LEU A 111 -1.04 7.16 -2.00
N ILE A 112 -1.70 6.15 -1.46
CA ILE A 112 -1.71 5.85 -0.03
C ILE A 112 -1.07 4.49 0.20
N THR A 113 -0.12 4.44 1.13
CA THR A 113 0.60 3.19 1.43
C THR A 113 0.45 2.82 2.90
N LEU A 114 0.03 1.59 3.18
CA LEU A 114 -0.06 1.12 4.56
C LEU A 114 1.32 0.76 5.11
N SER A 115 1.77 1.59 6.03
CA SER A 115 2.91 1.39 6.90
C SER A 115 2.49 0.66 8.20
N SER A 116 3.17 0.95 9.29
CA SER A 116 2.89 0.46 10.65
C SER A 116 3.68 1.29 11.66
N GLY A 117 3.21 1.39 12.90
CA GLY A 117 4.02 1.93 14.00
C GLY A 117 5.33 1.17 14.21
N LEU A 118 5.37 -0.13 13.85
CA LEU A 118 6.57 -0.95 13.96
C LEU A 118 7.72 -0.52 13.02
N HIS A 119 7.47 0.32 12.00
CA HIS A 119 8.54 0.87 11.15
C HIS A 119 9.60 1.63 11.96
N LEU A 120 9.24 2.17 13.14
CA LEU A 120 10.16 2.85 14.06
C LEU A 120 11.27 1.92 14.59
N ASN A 121 11.05 0.60 14.57
CA ASN A 121 12.01 -0.42 14.97
C ASN A 121 12.73 -1.06 13.76
N GLY A 122 12.47 -0.60 12.56
CA GLY A 122 13.09 -1.10 11.33
C GLY A 122 14.56 -0.70 11.23
N ARG A 123 15.35 -1.54 10.58
CA ARG A 123 16.77 -1.29 10.34
C ARG A 123 16.97 -0.79 8.91
N PRO A 124 17.63 0.36 8.68
CA PRO A 124 17.83 0.96 7.36
C PRO A 124 18.96 0.29 6.56
N ARG A 125 19.04 -1.04 6.60
CA ARG A 125 20.07 -1.84 5.93
C ARG A 125 19.46 -2.59 4.76
N LEU A 126 19.95 -2.33 3.55
CA LEU A 126 19.48 -2.94 2.31
C LEU A 126 20.32 -4.15 1.86
N ASP A 127 21.56 -4.24 2.36
CA ASP A 127 22.51 -5.27 1.94
C ASP A 127 22.12 -6.65 2.46
N GLY A 128 22.30 -7.68 1.59
CA GLY A 128 22.07 -9.09 1.93
C GLY A 128 20.58 -9.48 2.01
N LEU A 129 19.67 -8.59 1.61
CA LEU A 129 18.25 -8.86 1.56
C LEU A 129 17.85 -9.65 0.31
N ASP A 130 16.93 -10.59 0.46
CA ASP A 130 16.32 -11.32 -0.64
C ASP A 130 14.98 -10.70 -1.02
N TRP A 131 15.01 -9.89 -2.05
CA TRP A 131 13.82 -9.21 -2.60
C TRP A 131 12.95 -10.12 -3.47
N SER A 132 13.44 -11.32 -3.81
CA SER A 132 12.72 -12.28 -4.64
C SER A 132 11.72 -13.15 -3.87
N GLY A 133 11.79 -13.17 -2.55
CA GLY A 133 10.91 -13.98 -1.71
C GLY A 133 11.27 -15.46 -1.63
N ARG A 134 12.48 -15.86 -2.00
CA ARG A 134 12.94 -17.26 -1.85
C ARG A 134 13.29 -17.60 -0.39
N ARG A 135 13.69 -16.61 0.39
CA ARG A 135 13.97 -16.75 1.83
C ARG A 135 13.53 -15.53 2.60
N GLU A 136 13.17 -15.70 3.86
CA GLU A 136 12.96 -14.57 4.77
C GLU A 136 14.31 -13.92 5.11
N SER A 137 14.46 -12.66 4.83
CA SER A 137 15.72 -11.91 5.00
C SER A 137 15.54 -10.55 5.68
N ALA A 138 14.31 -10.13 5.89
CA ALA A 138 13.94 -8.90 6.58
C ALA A 138 12.82 -9.15 7.59
N THR A 139 12.76 -8.35 8.63
CA THR A 139 11.63 -8.35 9.55
C THR A 139 10.46 -7.55 8.98
N TYR A 140 9.27 -7.74 9.55
CA TYR A 140 8.12 -6.88 9.24
C TYR A 140 8.44 -5.40 9.47
N ALA A 141 9.12 -5.07 10.57
CA ALA A 141 9.53 -3.70 10.89
C ALA A 141 10.44 -3.11 9.80
N ASP A 142 11.41 -3.89 9.31
CA ASP A 142 12.30 -3.48 8.21
C ASP A 142 11.47 -3.17 6.95
N SER A 143 10.54 -4.06 6.57
CA SER A 143 9.70 -3.84 5.39
C SER A 143 8.82 -2.59 5.51
N LYS A 144 8.31 -2.32 6.71
CA LYS A 144 7.48 -1.13 6.94
C LYS A 144 8.31 0.16 6.98
N LEU A 145 9.57 0.09 7.41
CA LEU A 145 10.53 1.19 7.24
C LEU A 145 10.78 1.46 5.75
N PHE A 146 11.04 0.43 4.95
CA PHE A 146 11.33 0.58 3.53
C PHE A 146 10.13 1.09 2.74
N VAL A 147 8.93 0.58 2.98
CA VAL A 147 7.75 1.10 2.28
C VAL A 147 7.41 2.54 2.69
N THR A 148 7.71 2.92 3.93
CA THR A 148 7.58 4.34 4.35
C THR A 148 8.61 5.20 3.62
N ALA A 149 9.88 4.77 3.53
CA ALA A 149 10.91 5.47 2.78
C ALA A 149 10.56 5.60 1.29
N LEU A 150 10.04 4.52 0.66
CA LEU A 150 9.54 4.54 -0.71
C LEU A 150 8.42 5.57 -0.87
N THR A 151 7.45 5.59 0.04
CA THR A 151 6.33 6.55 0.01
C THR A 151 6.84 8.00 0.06
N LEU A 152 7.80 8.29 0.93
CA LEU A 152 8.37 9.64 1.04
C LEU A 152 9.24 10.01 -0.17
N ALA A 153 9.94 9.04 -0.76
CA ALA A 153 10.67 9.24 -2.02
C ALA A 153 9.72 9.59 -3.16
N LEU A 154 8.58 8.89 -3.27
CA LEU A 154 7.53 9.18 -4.26
C LEU A 154 6.92 10.57 -4.06
N ALA A 155 6.64 10.96 -2.81
CA ALA A 155 6.14 12.30 -2.49
C ALA A 155 7.09 13.42 -2.93
N ARG A 156 8.40 13.17 -2.83
CA ARG A 156 9.44 14.10 -3.28
C ARG A 156 9.55 14.14 -4.81
N SER A 157 9.41 12.97 -5.47
CA SER A 157 9.57 12.85 -6.93
C SER A 157 8.32 13.32 -7.70
N TRP A 158 7.14 13.25 -7.09
CA TRP A 158 5.86 13.58 -7.71
C TRP A 158 5.09 14.65 -6.89
N PRO A 159 5.51 15.91 -6.96
CA PRO A 159 4.91 16.98 -6.15
C PRO A 159 3.41 17.22 -6.46
N GLU A 160 2.96 16.83 -7.66
CA GLU A 160 1.55 16.93 -8.07
C GLU A 160 0.67 15.83 -7.46
N VAL A 161 1.25 14.69 -7.06
CA VAL A 161 0.53 13.56 -6.45
C VAL A 161 0.47 13.72 -4.93
N LYS A 162 -0.67 13.44 -4.32
CA LYS A 162 -0.79 13.44 -2.85
C LYS A 162 -0.42 12.04 -2.34
N VAL A 163 0.82 11.90 -1.92
CA VAL A 163 1.43 10.63 -1.49
C VAL A 163 1.57 10.59 0.02
N HIS A 164 1.01 9.57 0.67
CA HIS A 164 1.01 9.45 2.12
C HIS A 164 1.24 8.02 2.61
N ALA A 165 1.92 7.89 3.76
CA ALA A 165 2.04 6.65 4.50
C ALA A 165 1.07 6.64 5.69
N VAL A 166 0.46 5.48 5.97
CA VAL A 166 -0.51 5.30 7.06
C VAL A 166 -0.04 4.22 8.02
N ASN A 167 0.00 4.55 9.29
CA ASN A 167 -0.03 3.58 10.38
C ASN A 167 -1.50 3.35 10.77
N PRO A 168 -2.08 2.18 10.51
CA PRO A 168 -3.46 1.90 10.85
C PRO A 168 -3.68 1.62 12.34
N GLY A 169 -2.61 1.52 13.12
CA GLY A 169 -2.65 1.02 14.49
C GLY A 169 -2.57 -0.51 14.58
N TRP A 170 -2.61 -1.03 15.80
CA TRP A 170 -2.72 -2.45 16.08
C TRP A 170 -4.20 -2.81 16.27
N VAL A 171 -4.85 -3.13 15.16
CA VAL A 171 -6.29 -3.30 15.06
C VAL A 171 -6.71 -4.79 15.00
N PRO A 172 -7.90 -5.16 15.51
CA PRO A 172 -8.37 -6.55 15.57
C PRO A 172 -8.81 -7.09 14.20
N THR A 173 -7.81 -7.30 13.34
CA THR A 173 -7.91 -7.98 12.06
C THR A 173 -7.28 -9.38 12.17
N ARG A 174 -7.36 -10.18 11.11
CA ARG A 174 -6.67 -11.47 11.07
C ARG A 174 -5.16 -11.35 11.31
N MET A 175 -4.54 -10.27 10.83
CA MET A 175 -3.11 -9.99 11.03
C MET A 175 -2.83 -9.49 12.45
N GLY A 176 -3.65 -8.60 12.98
CA GLY A 176 -3.45 -8.02 14.31
C GLY A 176 -3.81 -8.96 15.45
N GLY A 177 -4.67 -9.96 15.18
CA GLY A 177 -5.13 -10.92 16.17
C GLY A 177 -6.17 -10.37 17.15
N PRO A 178 -6.71 -11.26 18.02
CA PRO A 178 -7.83 -10.90 18.91
C PRO A 178 -7.45 -9.97 20.08
N HIS A 179 -6.15 -9.82 20.35
CA HIS A 179 -5.65 -8.98 21.46
C HIS A 179 -5.31 -7.55 21.00
N ALA A 180 -5.53 -7.23 19.74
CA ALA A 180 -5.30 -5.89 19.23
C ALA A 180 -6.23 -4.88 19.91
N THR A 181 -5.66 -3.74 20.31
CA THR A 181 -6.30 -2.76 21.21
C THR A 181 -6.78 -1.49 20.52
N ASP A 182 -6.31 -1.23 19.30
CA ASP A 182 -6.68 0.01 18.61
C ASP A 182 -8.05 -0.11 17.93
N ASP A 183 -8.71 1.02 17.77
CA ASP A 183 -10.02 1.10 17.14
C ASP A 183 -9.97 0.69 15.67
N LEU A 184 -10.73 -0.36 15.31
CA LEU A 184 -10.77 -0.89 13.97
C LEU A 184 -11.29 0.12 12.94
N ARG A 185 -12.27 0.96 13.32
CA ARG A 185 -12.83 1.99 12.44
C ARG A 185 -11.80 3.07 12.14
N LEU A 186 -11.08 3.56 13.14
CA LEU A 186 -10.00 4.53 12.94
C LEU A 186 -8.86 3.93 12.11
N GLY A 187 -8.63 2.61 12.22
CA GLY A 187 -7.63 1.87 11.47
C GLY A 187 -7.84 1.92 9.95
N HIS A 188 -9.07 1.90 9.46
CA HIS A 188 -9.34 2.01 8.03
C HIS A 188 -9.73 3.43 7.58
N LEU A 189 -10.32 4.24 8.43
CA LEU A 189 -10.79 5.58 8.11
C LEU A 189 -9.68 6.51 7.59
N THR A 190 -8.47 6.41 8.16
CA THR A 190 -7.35 7.29 7.79
C THR A 190 -6.96 7.15 6.33
N GLN A 191 -6.87 5.93 5.80
CA GLN A 191 -6.51 5.72 4.39
C GLN A 191 -7.60 6.19 3.43
N GLU A 192 -8.87 6.08 3.82
CA GLU A 192 -10.02 6.56 3.05
C GLU A 192 -10.02 8.08 2.98
N TRP A 193 -9.88 8.72 4.13
CA TRP A 193 -9.79 10.18 4.25
C TRP A 193 -8.64 10.74 3.42
N LEU A 194 -7.45 10.15 3.48
CA LEU A 194 -6.31 10.56 2.65
C LEU A 194 -6.56 10.36 1.15
N ALA A 195 -7.30 9.32 0.77
CA ALA A 195 -7.61 9.04 -0.62
C ALA A 195 -8.69 9.94 -1.22
N THR A 196 -9.52 10.61 -0.41
CA THR A 196 -10.73 11.28 -0.91
C THR A 196 -10.94 12.70 -0.41
N SER A 197 -10.32 13.11 0.71
CA SER A 197 -10.58 14.40 1.35
C SER A 197 -9.92 15.57 0.61
N SER A 198 -10.57 16.72 0.66
CA SER A 198 -10.03 18.02 0.25
C SER A 198 -9.44 18.83 1.41
N ASP A 199 -9.27 18.20 2.57
CA ASP A 199 -8.65 18.85 3.74
C ASP A 199 -7.25 19.39 3.36
N PRO A 200 -6.94 20.66 3.69
CA PRO A 200 -5.66 21.26 3.38
C PRO A 200 -4.44 20.46 3.87
N GLU A 201 -4.54 19.79 5.03
CA GLU A 201 -3.44 18.95 5.53
C GLU A 201 -3.21 17.71 4.66
N VAL A 202 -4.29 17.12 4.08
CA VAL A 202 -4.19 15.99 3.14
C VAL A 202 -3.57 16.42 1.81
N LEU A 203 -3.76 17.67 1.43
CA LEU A 203 -3.18 18.21 0.20
C LEU A 203 -1.67 18.46 0.30
N LEU A 204 -1.08 18.43 1.50
CA LEU A 204 0.35 18.51 1.75
C LEU A 204 0.99 17.12 1.69
N SER A 205 1.49 16.72 0.51
CA SER A 205 2.11 15.42 0.25
C SER A 205 3.24 15.07 1.23
N GLY A 206 3.61 13.79 1.34
CA GLY A 206 4.73 13.34 2.20
C GLY A 206 4.36 13.20 3.68
N GLY A 207 3.10 13.04 4.01
CA GLY A 207 2.66 12.80 5.39
C GLY A 207 2.78 11.34 5.81
N TYR A 208 3.16 11.11 7.09
CA TYR A 208 2.98 9.86 7.81
C TYR A 208 1.87 10.04 8.84
N TRP A 209 0.86 9.20 8.82
CA TRP A 209 -0.40 9.43 9.52
C TRP A 209 -0.79 8.28 10.43
N TYR A 210 -1.35 8.61 11.60
CA TYR A 210 -1.96 7.67 12.53
C TYR A 210 -3.29 8.25 13.02
N HIS A 211 -4.41 7.57 12.75
CA HIS A 211 -5.75 8.00 13.16
C HIS A 211 -6.02 9.48 12.79
N GLN A 212 -5.77 9.83 11.52
CA GLN A 212 -5.93 11.19 10.95
C GLN A 212 -5.03 12.26 11.61
N LYS A 213 -4.00 11.86 12.36
CA LYS A 213 -3.00 12.77 12.92
C LYS A 213 -1.67 12.57 12.20
N ARG A 214 -1.08 13.67 11.74
CA ARG A 214 0.24 13.65 11.13
C ARG A 214 1.31 13.46 12.20
N LEU A 215 2.19 12.50 12.02
CA LEU A 215 3.29 12.16 12.91
C LEU A 215 4.63 12.20 12.18
N ALA A 216 5.74 12.28 12.95
CA ALA A 216 7.07 12.10 12.39
C ALA A 216 7.31 10.59 12.12
N PRO A 217 7.76 10.20 10.92
CA PRO A 217 8.20 8.83 10.65
C PRO A 217 9.58 8.57 11.25
N HIS A 218 10.07 7.33 11.13
CA HIS A 218 11.47 6.99 11.42
C HIS A 218 12.42 7.91 10.62
N LYS A 219 13.46 8.43 11.26
CA LYS A 219 14.38 9.41 10.62
C LYS A 219 14.97 8.89 9.32
N ALA A 220 15.35 7.60 9.27
CA ALA A 220 15.89 7.00 8.05
C ALA A 220 14.87 6.97 6.89
N ALA A 221 13.56 6.91 7.15
CA ALA A 221 12.57 6.96 6.08
C ALA A 221 12.57 8.31 5.35
N SER A 222 12.97 9.37 6.04
CA SER A 222 13.08 10.73 5.48
C SER A 222 14.49 11.03 4.93
N ASP A 223 15.43 10.09 5.03
CA ASP A 223 16.80 10.26 4.53
C ASP A 223 16.85 10.07 3.01
N PRO A 224 17.20 11.10 2.22
CA PRO A 224 17.30 11.00 0.78
C PRO A 224 18.28 9.92 0.31
N ASP A 225 19.38 9.68 1.03
CA ASP A 225 20.38 8.70 0.63
C ASP A 225 19.82 7.27 0.75
N LEU A 226 19.07 6.98 1.82
CA LEU A 226 18.38 5.67 1.93
C LEU A 226 17.33 5.53 0.84
N GLN A 227 16.55 6.59 0.56
CA GLN A 227 15.52 6.59 -0.46
C GLN A 227 16.09 6.29 -1.84
N GLU A 228 17.18 6.97 -2.24
CA GLU A 228 17.84 6.74 -3.55
C GLU A 228 18.41 5.33 -3.68
N ARG A 229 19.08 4.82 -2.64
CA ARG A 229 19.59 3.44 -2.61
C ARG A 229 18.45 2.42 -2.70
N LEU A 230 17.35 2.64 -1.98
CA LEU A 230 16.17 1.78 -2.04
C LEU A 230 15.56 1.76 -3.45
N LEU A 231 15.39 2.92 -4.07
CA LEU A 231 14.88 3.02 -5.45
C LEU A 231 15.83 2.33 -6.45
N ALA A 232 17.14 2.44 -6.27
CA ALA A 232 18.11 1.74 -7.11
C ALA A 232 17.98 0.21 -7.00
N VAL A 233 17.88 -0.32 -5.77
CA VAL A 233 17.65 -1.75 -5.53
C VAL A 233 16.32 -2.22 -6.14
N LEU A 234 15.24 -1.47 -5.94
CA LEU A 234 13.92 -1.86 -6.47
C LEU A 234 13.91 -1.84 -8.01
N ARG A 235 14.59 -0.89 -8.63
CA ARG A 235 14.79 -0.85 -10.09
C ARG A 235 15.57 -2.06 -10.58
N GLU A 236 16.63 -2.45 -9.90
CA GLU A 236 17.40 -3.65 -10.26
C GLU A 236 16.57 -4.93 -10.14
N VAL A 237 15.82 -5.06 -9.04
CA VAL A 237 14.97 -6.23 -8.77
C VAL A 237 13.83 -6.37 -9.77
N THR A 238 13.21 -5.26 -10.18
CA THR A 238 12.00 -5.28 -11.01
C THR A 238 12.28 -5.05 -12.49
N GLY A 239 13.44 -4.48 -12.85
CA GLY A 239 13.73 -4.00 -14.21
C GLY A 239 12.96 -2.73 -14.60
N GLU A 240 12.17 -2.15 -13.70
CA GLU A 240 11.29 -1.01 -13.96
C GLU A 240 11.78 0.25 -13.23
N SER A 241 11.50 1.40 -13.83
CA SER A 241 11.78 2.71 -13.23
C SER A 241 10.49 3.49 -13.03
N LEU A 242 10.48 4.33 -12.00
CA LEU A 242 9.36 5.26 -11.80
C LEU A 242 9.17 6.13 -13.06
N PRO A 243 7.94 6.31 -13.55
CA PRO A 243 7.67 7.22 -14.66
C PRO A 243 8.06 8.66 -14.29
N ARG A 244 8.67 9.35 -15.28
CA ARG A 244 9.13 10.75 -15.14
C ARG A 244 7.97 11.74 -15.12
#